data_1a4b53baba2ef56df4e85af3babcd982
#
_entry.id   1a4b53baba2ef56df4e85af3babcd982
#
_cell.length_a   1.000
_cell.length_b   1.000
_cell.length_c   1.000
_cell.angle_alpha   90.00
_cell.angle_beta   90.00
_cell.angle_gamma   90.00
#
_symmetry.space_group_name_H-M   'P 1'
#
loop_
_entity.id
_entity.type
_entity.pdbx_description
1 polymer ?
#
loop_
_entity_poly.entity_id
_entity_poly.type
_entity_poly.pdbx_seq_one_letter_code
_entity_poly.pdbx_strand_id
1 'polypeptide(L)'
;DGTKDTRTVSLPLESVSFADSITKSTTKLLSESVSFDDDADGTKDTRTVTISETLSMTDSLSKLVPISLSETLSLIDAHPSAPTNIVAKDHETDDANDFTMIENANRVNTFTIGASTYAIVTSPSDSGTDGVQIIDVSDPNNIVAKDVGQDDSDNPAYTELDGANGVDIFTIGPSTYAIVASSRDDGVQVIDVSDPDDIVANGEMNDTGSLELGGANSVDTFTLTGTYDGTYAIVASRTDDAVQIIDVSDPTNNGTIIPKDSATDGADGFTVLDGPSGVETFTITSNSTATYAIVLTSGPDDGIQMIDVSNPTAIVALDAETDGNNGFNIMDAPGDVDVFTLGTSTYAIV
;
A
#
# COMPACT_ATOMS: atom_id res chain seq x y z
N ASP A 1 -1.84 27.04 28.72
CA ASP A 1 -1.87 28.49 28.50
C ASP A 1 -1.36 28.76 27.08
N GLY A 2 -2.29 28.74 26.14
CA GLY A 2 -1.97 28.96 24.73
C GLY A 2 -1.71 30.45 24.48
N THR A 3 -0.47 30.84 24.39
CA THR A 3 -0.11 32.17 23.89
C THR A 3 -0.39 32.19 22.38
N LYS A 4 -1.37 33.01 21.97
CA LYS A 4 -1.60 33.34 20.56
C LYS A 4 -0.36 33.99 20.01
N ASP A 5 0.42 33.30 19.21
CA ASP A 5 1.51 33.93 18.46
C ASP A 5 0.92 34.62 17.23
N THR A 6 0.95 35.94 17.22
CA THR A 6 0.50 36.77 16.09
C THR A 6 1.73 37.21 15.32
N ARG A 7 2.01 36.53 14.20
CA ARG A 7 3.10 36.94 13.30
C ARG A 7 2.55 37.84 12.22
N THR A 8 3.15 39.03 12.08
CA THR A 8 2.90 39.96 10.99
C THR A 8 4.01 39.79 9.96
N VAL A 9 3.67 39.33 8.77
CA VAL A 9 4.60 39.29 7.64
C VAL A 9 4.37 40.52 6.77
N SER A 10 5.38 41.36 6.63
CA SER A 10 5.35 42.48 5.69
C SER A 10 6.14 42.08 4.45
N LEU A 11 5.45 41.98 3.33
CA LEU A 11 6.10 41.75 2.05
C LEU A 11 6.67 43.07 1.51
N PRO A 12 7.84 43.08 0.83
CA PRO A 12 8.38 44.29 0.26
C PRO A 12 7.48 44.84 -0.85
N LEU A 13 7.30 46.17 -0.86
CA LEU A 13 6.57 46.87 -1.90
C LEU A 13 7.23 46.62 -3.26
N GLU A 14 6.49 46.01 -4.18
CA GLU A 14 6.87 46.02 -5.58
C GLU A 14 6.32 47.27 -6.27
N SER A 15 7.19 48.02 -6.92
CA SER A 15 6.78 49.18 -7.76
C SER A 15 6.78 48.75 -9.22
N VAL A 16 5.63 48.81 -9.88
CA VAL A 16 5.52 48.63 -11.32
C VAL A 16 5.45 50.02 -12.00
N SER A 17 6.49 50.38 -12.77
CA SER A 17 6.49 51.59 -13.57
C SER A 17 6.18 51.26 -15.02
N PHE A 18 5.19 51.93 -15.61
CA PHE A 18 4.90 51.86 -17.03
C PHE A 18 5.47 53.11 -17.72
N ALA A 19 6.41 52.92 -18.63
CA ALA A 19 7.06 53.98 -19.37
C ALA A 19 6.71 53.89 -20.87
N ASP A 20 5.44 53.84 -21.23
CA ASP A 20 5.07 54.01 -22.65
C ASP A 20 3.59 54.40 -22.84
N SER A 21 3.28 55.08 -23.95
CA SER A 21 1.92 55.50 -24.27
C SER A 21 1.02 54.30 -24.56
N ILE A 22 -0.02 54.14 -23.76
CA ILE A 22 -0.96 53.03 -23.88
C ILE A 22 -1.88 53.24 -25.07
N THR A 23 -1.56 52.59 -26.18
CA THR A 23 -2.49 52.47 -27.32
C THR A 23 -3.04 51.04 -27.45
N LYS A 24 -2.71 50.11 -26.55
CA LYS A 24 -3.23 48.72 -26.52
C LYS A 24 -3.46 48.25 -25.11
N SER A 25 -4.60 47.61 -24.88
CA SER A 25 -4.92 46.89 -23.65
C SER A 25 -3.89 45.76 -23.44
N THR A 26 -3.05 45.89 -22.44
CA THR A 26 -2.16 44.81 -21.96
C THR A 26 -2.66 44.32 -20.62
N THR A 27 -3.09 43.07 -20.58
CA THR A 27 -3.36 42.39 -19.32
C THR A 27 -2.04 41.82 -18.80
N LYS A 28 -1.51 42.38 -17.69
CA LYS A 28 -0.38 41.83 -17.00
C LYS A 28 -0.91 40.99 -15.83
N LEU A 29 -0.67 39.69 -15.84
CA LEU A 29 -0.87 38.84 -14.66
C LEU A 29 0.32 39.01 -13.72
N LEU A 30 0.06 39.53 -12.54
CA LEU A 30 0.99 39.46 -11.41
C LEU A 30 0.65 38.18 -10.64
N SER A 31 1.59 37.25 -10.51
CA SER A 31 1.44 36.10 -9.67
C SER A 31 2.42 36.20 -8.49
N GLU A 32 1.89 36.24 -7.30
CA GLU A 32 2.68 36.12 -6.07
C GLU A 32 2.34 34.82 -5.39
N SER A 33 3.35 34.13 -4.87
CA SER A 33 3.16 32.95 -4.05
C SER A 33 3.70 33.21 -2.64
N VAL A 34 2.86 33.02 -1.66
CA VAL A 34 3.24 33.04 -0.25
C VAL A 34 3.13 31.63 0.29
N SER A 35 4.25 31.04 0.72
CA SER A 35 4.25 29.75 1.39
C SER A 35 4.40 29.97 2.90
N PHE A 36 3.60 29.23 3.66
CA PHE A 36 3.73 29.12 5.11
C PHE A 36 4.18 27.71 5.44
N ASP A 37 5.25 27.58 6.22
CA ASP A 37 5.58 26.34 6.90
C ASP A 37 4.80 26.30 8.21
N ASP A 38 4.11 25.21 8.47
CA ASP A 38 3.40 24.96 9.72
C ASP A 38 4.34 24.25 10.69
N ASP A 39 4.33 24.69 11.95
CA ASP A 39 5.12 24.02 12.97
C ASP A 39 4.46 22.68 13.36
N ALA A 40 5.26 21.66 13.54
CA ALA A 40 4.86 20.26 13.74
C ALA A 40 4.07 19.96 15.04
N ASP A 41 3.58 20.97 15.75
CA ASP A 41 2.90 20.81 17.05
C ASP A 41 1.35 20.84 16.98
N GLY A 42 0.78 21.03 15.77
CA GLY A 42 -0.67 20.95 15.54
C GLY A 42 -1.50 22.05 16.20
N THR A 43 -0.90 23.16 16.62
CA THR A 43 -1.65 24.30 17.16
C THR A 43 -2.15 25.20 16.03
N LYS A 44 -3.45 25.52 16.04
CA LYS A 44 -4.04 26.45 15.05
C LYS A 44 -3.50 27.84 15.26
N ASP A 45 -2.57 28.26 14.40
CA ASP A 45 -2.14 29.65 14.33
C ASP A 45 -3.08 30.48 13.48
N THR A 46 -3.61 31.56 14.04
CA THR A 46 -4.36 32.56 13.26
C THR A 46 -3.35 33.53 12.65
N ARG A 47 -3.09 33.37 11.35
CA ARG A 47 -2.17 34.25 10.63
C ARG A 47 -2.95 35.35 9.92
N THR A 48 -2.56 36.59 10.12
CA THR A 48 -3.09 37.74 9.38
C THR A 48 -2.07 38.18 8.34
N VAL A 49 -2.42 38.01 7.09
CA VAL A 49 -1.62 38.49 5.95
C VAL A 49 -2.19 39.81 5.47
N THR A 50 -1.39 40.86 5.52
CA THR A 50 -1.76 42.17 4.95
C THR A 50 -0.97 42.38 3.67
N ILE A 51 -1.65 42.32 2.54
CA ILE A 51 -1.08 42.63 1.23
C ILE A 51 -1.41 44.10 0.93
N SER A 52 -0.38 44.94 0.77
CA SER A 52 -0.53 46.36 0.40
C SER A 52 0.15 46.56 -0.93
N GLU A 53 -0.64 46.83 -1.97
CA GLU A 53 -0.12 47.19 -3.27
C GLU A 53 -0.38 48.70 -3.52
N THR A 54 0.64 49.38 -4.05
CA THR A 54 0.50 50.78 -4.48
C THR A 54 0.75 50.84 -5.97
N LEU A 55 -0.29 51.08 -6.74
CA LEU A 55 -0.20 51.33 -8.19
C LEU A 55 0.05 52.84 -8.41
N SER A 56 1.26 53.22 -8.83
CA SER A 56 1.57 54.57 -9.25
C SER A 56 1.55 54.66 -10.80
N MET A 57 0.62 55.37 -11.34
CA MET A 57 0.63 55.71 -12.78
C MET A 57 1.13 57.16 -12.95
N THR A 58 2.31 57.33 -13.54
CA THR A 58 2.84 58.63 -13.93
C THR A 58 2.60 58.81 -15.42
N ASP A 59 1.37 59.15 -15.76
CA ASP A 59 1.05 59.66 -17.10
C ASP A 59 -0.05 60.72 -17.01
N SER A 60 -0.02 61.68 -17.91
CA SER A 60 -0.99 62.75 -17.97
C SER A 60 -2.29 62.28 -18.64
N LEU A 61 -3.08 61.51 -17.90
CA LEU A 61 -4.42 61.11 -18.30
C LEU A 61 -5.42 62.24 -17.99
N SER A 62 -5.98 62.84 -19.00
CA SER A 62 -7.03 63.85 -18.88
C SER A 62 -8.40 63.27 -18.51
N LYS A 63 -8.48 62.02 -18.12
CA LYS A 63 -9.67 61.33 -17.59
C LYS A 63 -9.31 60.43 -16.45
N LEU A 64 -9.89 60.69 -15.28
CA LEU A 64 -9.87 59.76 -14.15
C LEU A 64 -10.76 58.56 -14.51
N VAL A 65 -10.17 57.39 -14.69
CA VAL A 65 -10.89 56.10 -14.73
C VAL A 65 -10.73 55.46 -13.37
N PRO A 66 -11.81 55.24 -12.61
CA PRO A 66 -11.70 54.52 -11.37
C PRO A 66 -11.34 53.06 -11.67
N ILE A 67 -10.17 52.64 -11.21
CA ILE A 67 -9.74 51.22 -11.25
C ILE A 67 -10.16 50.59 -9.91
N SER A 68 -11.05 49.62 -10.00
CA SER A 68 -11.43 48.84 -8.83
C SER A 68 -10.61 47.54 -8.86
N LEU A 69 -9.70 47.40 -7.93
CA LEU A 69 -8.99 46.13 -7.67
C LEU A 69 -9.77 45.38 -6.59
N SER A 70 -10.25 44.20 -6.91
CA SER A 70 -10.82 43.28 -5.94
C SER A 70 -10.00 42.00 -5.94
N GLU A 71 -9.34 41.75 -4.86
CA GLU A 71 -8.67 40.47 -4.64
C GLU A 71 -9.44 39.61 -3.64
N THR A 72 -9.56 38.33 -3.94
CA THR A 72 -10.14 37.38 -3.04
C THR A 72 -9.04 36.41 -2.63
N LEU A 73 -8.56 36.51 -1.40
CA LEU A 73 -7.67 35.53 -0.80
C LEU A 73 -8.52 34.41 -0.20
N SER A 74 -8.47 33.23 -0.79
CA SER A 74 -9.07 32.05 -0.20
C SER A 74 -8.00 31.23 0.49
N LEU A 75 -7.97 31.27 1.81
CA LEU A 75 -7.13 30.38 2.62
C LEU A 75 -7.97 29.13 2.93
N ILE A 76 -7.66 28.04 2.26
CA ILE A 76 -8.21 26.73 2.61
C ILE A 76 -7.21 26.09 3.57
N ASP A 77 -7.57 26.03 4.84
CA ASP A 77 -6.87 25.14 5.78
C ASP A 77 -7.20 23.70 5.37
N ALA A 78 -6.32 23.08 4.61
CA ALA A 78 -6.44 21.70 4.18
C ALA A 78 -5.81 20.72 5.16
N HIS A 79 -5.47 21.19 6.38
CA HIS A 79 -5.03 20.27 7.40
C HIS A 79 -6.26 19.59 8.01
N PRO A 80 -6.52 18.30 7.68
CA PRO A 80 -7.55 17.59 8.40
C PRO A 80 -7.14 17.60 9.88
N SER A 81 -8.05 18.06 10.75
CA SER A 81 -7.83 17.97 12.18
C SER A 81 -7.35 16.55 12.49
N ALA A 82 -6.17 16.42 13.12
CA ALA A 82 -5.69 15.12 13.52
C ALA A 82 -6.82 14.37 14.23
N PRO A 83 -7.10 13.11 13.89
CA PRO A 83 -8.16 12.38 14.53
C PRO A 83 -7.87 12.30 16.03
N THR A 84 -8.71 12.94 16.83
CA THR A 84 -8.55 12.98 18.27
C THR A 84 -9.04 11.71 18.97
N ASN A 85 -9.79 10.88 18.26
CA ASN A 85 -10.36 9.65 18.79
C ASN A 85 -10.40 8.55 17.72
N ILE A 86 -10.06 7.34 18.13
CA ILE A 86 -10.42 6.12 17.39
C ILE A 86 -11.84 5.78 17.77
N VAL A 87 -12.72 5.60 16.79
CA VAL A 87 -14.13 5.27 16.99
C VAL A 87 -14.45 3.98 16.27
N ALA A 88 -14.93 2.98 17.03
CA ALA A 88 -15.47 1.76 16.43
C ALA A 88 -16.71 2.14 15.57
N LYS A 89 -16.81 1.54 14.39
CA LYS A 89 -17.89 1.80 13.44
C LYS A 89 -18.88 0.66 13.42
N ASP A 90 -18.44 -0.49 13.01
CA ASP A 90 -19.22 -1.70 12.96
C ASP A 90 -18.37 -2.90 13.34
N HIS A 91 -18.99 -4.02 13.68
CA HIS A 91 -18.31 -5.26 14.00
C HIS A 91 -19.25 -6.44 13.77
N GLU A 92 -18.69 -7.52 13.30
CA GLU A 92 -19.41 -8.78 13.13
C GLU A 92 -18.64 -9.92 13.79
N THR A 93 -19.35 -11.00 14.04
CA THR A 93 -18.79 -12.22 14.63
C THR A 93 -19.09 -13.41 13.74
N ASP A 94 -18.21 -14.38 13.78
CA ASP A 94 -18.41 -15.64 13.07
C ASP A 94 -19.75 -16.28 13.41
N ASP A 95 -20.36 -16.97 12.45
CA ASP A 95 -21.70 -17.55 12.50
C ASP A 95 -22.86 -16.56 12.67
N ALA A 96 -22.64 -15.26 12.47
CA ALA A 96 -23.67 -14.23 12.53
C ALA A 96 -23.78 -13.46 11.22
N ASN A 97 -24.99 -13.12 10.77
CA ASN A 97 -25.24 -12.25 9.62
C ASN A 97 -24.50 -12.66 8.33
N ASP A 98 -24.42 -13.97 8.06
CA ASP A 98 -23.72 -14.58 6.92
C ASP A 98 -22.18 -14.48 6.98
N PHE A 99 -21.61 -14.05 8.10
CA PHE A 99 -20.19 -14.15 8.37
C PHE A 99 -19.89 -15.56 8.86
N THR A 100 -19.35 -16.40 7.98
CA THR A 100 -19.16 -17.85 8.24
C THR A 100 -17.72 -18.31 8.10
N MET A 101 -16.81 -17.36 7.76
CA MET A 101 -15.41 -17.67 7.47
C MET A 101 -14.50 -16.60 8.09
N ILE A 102 -14.77 -16.20 9.32
CA ILE A 102 -13.96 -15.24 10.07
C ILE A 102 -13.51 -15.77 11.45
N GLU A 103 -13.75 -17.06 11.72
CA GLU A 103 -13.20 -17.73 12.88
C GLU A 103 -11.65 -17.71 12.77
N ASN A 104 -10.96 -17.21 13.79
CA ASN A 104 -9.50 -17.03 13.78
C ASN A 104 -8.98 -16.16 12.61
N ALA A 105 -9.77 -15.17 12.16
CA ALA A 105 -9.34 -14.23 11.11
C ALA A 105 -7.90 -13.73 11.34
N ASN A 106 -7.04 -13.89 10.32
CA ASN A 106 -5.61 -13.64 10.45
C ASN A 106 -5.13 -12.42 9.68
N ARG A 107 -5.36 -12.40 8.38
CA ARG A 107 -4.97 -11.29 7.49
C ARG A 107 -6.17 -10.69 6.79
N VAL A 108 -6.02 -9.44 6.40
CA VAL A 108 -7.03 -8.72 5.62
C VAL A 108 -6.33 -7.88 4.56
N ASN A 109 -6.88 -7.88 3.36
CA ASN A 109 -6.52 -6.91 2.33
C ASN A 109 -7.80 -6.27 1.77
N THR A 110 -7.69 -5.09 1.16
CA THR A 110 -8.84 -4.35 0.63
C THR A 110 -8.70 -4.09 -0.86
N PHE A 111 -9.83 -4.09 -1.56
CA PHE A 111 -9.88 -3.81 -2.99
C PHE A 111 -11.14 -3.04 -3.37
N THR A 112 -11.17 -2.48 -4.58
CA THR A 112 -12.31 -1.70 -5.07
C THR A 112 -12.82 -2.26 -6.38
N ILE A 113 -14.15 -2.44 -6.46
CA ILE A 113 -14.84 -2.76 -7.70
C ILE A 113 -15.85 -1.64 -7.99
N GLY A 114 -15.62 -0.92 -9.07
CA GLY A 114 -16.45 0.25 -9.40
C GLY A 114 -16.34 1.36 -8.34
N ALA A 115 -17.42 1.61 -7.62
CA ALA A 115 -17.48 2.61 -6.55
C ALA A 115 -17.49 1.99 -5.14
N SER A 116 -17.49 0.68 -5.04
CA SER A 116 -17.56 -0.06 -3.77
C SER A 116 -16.19 -0.53 -3.32
N THR A 117 -16.00 -0.58 -2.00
CA THR A 117 -14.79 -1.08 -1.36
C THR A 117 -15.10 -2.38 -0.64
N TYR A 118 -14.27 -3.36 -0.84
CA TYR A 118 -14.39 -4.69 -0.25
C TYR A 118 -13.13 -5.03 0.55
N ALA A 119 -13.28 -5.92 1.52
CA ALA A 119 -12.19 -6.57 2.19
C ALA A 119 -12.24 -8.08 1.93
N ILE A 120 -11.08 -8.70 1.80
CA ILE A 120 -10.91 -10.14 1.85
C ILE A 120 -10.20 -10.47 3.17
N VAL A 121 -10.75 -11.41 3.91
CA VAL A 121 -10.22 -11.85 5.20
C VAL A 121 -9.86 -13.32 5.09
N THR A 122 -8.66 -13.70 5.53
CA THR A 122 -8.23 -15.09 5.64
C THR A 122 -8.56 -15.67 7.01
N SER A 123 -8.93 -16.93 7.05
CA SER A 123 -9.27 -17.65 8.28
C SER A 123 -8.59 -19.04 8.31
N PRO A 124 -7.43 -19.16 8.97
CA PRO A 124 -6.77 -20.43 9.18
C PRO A 124 -7.37 -21.16 10.40
N SER A 125 -8.55 -21.71 10.28
CA SER A 125 -9.27 -22.33 11.37
C SER A 125 -8.75 -23.76 11.66
N ASP A 126 -8.60 -24.11 12.93
CA ASP A 126 -8.29 -25.49 13.34
C ASP A 126 -9.53 -26.40 13.36
N SER A 127 -10.72 -25.85 13.08
CA SER A 127 -11.99 -26.58 13.15
C SER A 127 -12.48 -27.14 11.82
N GLY A 128 -11.70 -26.92 10.72
CA GLY A 128 -12.03 -27.43 9.37
C GLY A 128 -12.91 -26.50 8.55
N THR A 129 -12.90 -25.20 8.88
CA THR A 129 -13.54 -24.12 8.11
C THR A 129 -12.48 -23.10 7.68
N ASP A 130 -11.43 -23.59 7.03
CA ASP A 130 -10.36 -22.75 6.49
C ASP A 130 -10.79 -22.07 5.20
N GLY A 131 -10.33 -20.84 4.98
CA GLY A 131 -10.64 -20.17 3.73
C GLY A 131 -10.60 -18.65 3.79
N VAL A 132 -11.43 -18.02 2.95
CA VAL A 132 -11.54 -16.58 2.83
C VAL A 132 -12.98 -16.11 2.85
N GLN A 133 -13.22 -14.92 3.39
CA GLN A 133 -14.51 -14.22 3.37
C GLN A 133 -14.34 -12.88 2.66
N ILE A 134 -15.23 -12.59 1.70
CA ILE A 134 -15.37 -11.25 1.12
C ILE A 134 -16.39 -10.46 1.93
N ILE A 135 -16.08 -9.21 2.22
CA ILE A 135 -16.90 -8.30 3.02
C ILE A 135 -17.03 -6.97 2.27
N ASP A 136 -18.25 -6.48 2.08
CA ASP A 136 -18.49 -5.11 1.62
C ASP A 136 -18.28 -4.13 2.80
N VAL A 137 -17.29 -3.28 2.67
CA VAL A 137 -16.93 -2.25 3.67
C VAL A 137 -17.17 -0.83 3.14
N SER A 138 -17.96 -0.67 2.08
CA SER A 138 -18.28 0.62 1.46
C SER A 138 -18.99 1.57 2.43
N ASP A 139 -19.84 1.05 3.31
CA ASP A 139 -20.37 1.79 4.47
C ASP A 139 -19.73 1.28 5.77
N PRO A 140 -18.79 2.03 6.36
CA PRO A 140 -18.11 1.59 7.57
C PRO A 140 -19.01 1.49 8.80
N ASN A 141 -20.28 1.91 8.73
CA ASN A 141 -21.24 1.73 9.81
C ASN A 141 -22.19 0.55 9.58
N ASN A 142 -22.02 -0.18 8.47
CA ASN A 142 -22.83 -1.34 8.12
C ASN A 142 -22.02 -2.22 7.15
N ILE A 143 -21.11 -3.04 7.66
CA ILE A 143 -20.37 -4.01 6.88
C ILE A 143 -21.26 -5.21 6.53
N VAL A 144 -21.08 -5.77 5.35
CA VAL A 144 -21.94 -6.83 4.83
C VAL A 144 -21.12 -7.98 4.28
N ALA A 145 -21.40 -9.20 4.78
CA ALA A 145 -20.83 -10.41 4.23
C ALA A 145 -21.23 -10.59 2.75
N LYS A 146 -20.29 -11.06 1.96
CA LYS A 146 -20.47 -11.40 0.55
C LYS A 146 -20.23 -12.90 0.37
N ASP A 147 -19.37 -13.28 -0.51
CA ASP A 147 -19.08 -14.69 -0.81
C ASP A 147 -17.91 -15.24 0.01
N VAL A 148 -17.77 -16.57 0.01
CA VAL A 148 -16.73 -17.31 0.71
C VAL A 148 -16.03 -18.29 -0.22
N GLY A 149 -14.72 -18.42 -0.09
CA GLY A 149 -13.93 -19.52 -0.61
C GLY A 149 -13.52 -20.41 0.54
N GLN A 150 -14.01 -21.66 0.59
CA GLN A 150 -13.72 -22.58 1.66
C GLN A 150 -12.92 -23.76 1.13
N ASP A 151 -11.86 -24.14 1.86
CA ASP A 151 -11.22 -25.39 1.65
C ASP A 151 -12.16 -26.52 2.09
N ASP A 152 -12.57 -27.34 1.13
CA ASP A 152 -13.48 -28.44 1.39
C ASP A 152 -13.21 -29.56 0.40
N SER A 153 -13.00 -30.76 0.90
CA SER A 153 -12.86 -31.97 0.09
C SER A 153 -14.07 -32.23 -0.83
N ASP A 154 -15.23 -31.65 -0.50
CA ASP A 154 -16.47 -31.76 -1.28
C ASP A 154 -16.60 -30.63 -2.34
N ASN A 155 -15.79 -29.56 -2.23
CA ASN A 155 -15.68 -28.49 -3.23
C ASN A 155 -14.27 -28.48 -3.85
N PRO A 156 -14.02 -29.24 -4.91
CA PRO A 156 -12.70 -29.40 -5.50
C PRO A 156 -12.16 -28.15 -6.20
N ALA A 157 -12.85 -27.02 -6.10
CA ALA A 157 -12.42 -25.76 -6.69
C ALA A 157 -11.41 -25.02 -5.80
N TYR A 158 -11.52 -25.14 -4.48
CA TYR A 158 -10.63 -24.51 -3.51
C TYR A 158 -9.83 -25.62 -2.78
N THR A 159 -8.66 -25.94 -3.30
CA THR A 159 -7.86 -27.09 -2.85
C THR A 159 -6.61 -26.69 -2.07
N GLU A 160 -6.31 -25.40 -2.03
CA GLU A 160 -5.12 -24.85 -1.41
C GLU A 160 -5.50 -23.68 -0.48
N LEU A 161 -6.48 -23.90 0.42
CA LEU A 161 -6.91 -22.94 1.42
C LEU A 161 -6.85 -23.45 2.86
N ASP A 162 -6.39 -24.70 3.12
CA ASP A 162 -6.17 -25.18 4.48
C ASP A 162 -5.02 -24.41 5.12
N GLY A 163 -5.31 -23.71 6.20
CA GLY A 163 -4.38 -22.80 6.85
C GLY A 163 -4.17 -21.50 6.07
N ALA A 164 -5.22 -20.95 5.45
CA ALA A 164 -5.18 -19.66 4.74
C ALA A 164 -4.64 -18.53 5.64
N ASN A 165 -3.41 -18.12 5.42
CA ASN A 165 -2.70 -17.12 6.22
C ASN A 165 -2.54 -15.77 5.47
N GLY A 166 -1.60 -15.70 4.55
CA GLY A 166 -1.31 -14.50 3.77
C GLY A 166 -2.32 -14.26 2.66
N VAL A 167 -2.61 -13.01 2.32
CA VAL A 167 -3.42 -12.66 1.17
C VAL A 167 -2.96 -11.33 0.58
N ASP A 168 -2.88 -11.29 -0.76
CA ASP A 168 -2.67 -10.04 -1.48
C ASP A 168 -3.60 -9.94 -2.69
N ILE A 169 -3.79 -8.70 -3.16
CA ILE A 169 -4.70 -8.35 -4.25
C ILE A 169 -3.92 -7.81 -5.45
N PHE A 170 -4.21 -8.34 -6.62
CA PHE A 170 -3.63 -7.86 -7.87
C PHE A 170 -4.67 -7.75 -8.99
N THR A 171 -4.33 -7.04 -10.06
CA THR A 171 -5.22 -6.84 -11.20
C THR A 171 -4.57 -7.25 -12.51
N ILE A 172 -5.31 -7.97 -13.35
CA ILE A 172 -4.92 -8.29 -14.73
C ILE A 172 -6.00 -7.78 -15.70
N GLY A 173 -5.67 -6.74 -16.45
CA GLY A 173 -6.65 -6.08 -17.32
C GLY A 173 -7.82 -5.51 -16.52
N PRO A 174 -9.07 -5.95 -16.79
CA PRO A 174 -10.24 -5.49 -16.05
C PRO A 174 -10.56 -6.32 -14.80
N SER A 175 -9.89 -7.45 -14.59
CA SER A 175 -10.20 -8.40 -13.51
C SER A 175 -9.33 -8.16 -12.28
N THR A 176 -9.91 -8.40 -11.12
CA THR A 176 -9.27 -8.33 -9.80
C THR A 176 -9.17 -9.75 -9.24
N TYR A 177 -7.99 -10.08 -8.74
CA TYR A 177 -7.67 -11.37 -8.18
C TYR A 177 -7.10 -11.22 -6.77
N ALA A 178 -7.32 -12.23 -5.95
CA ALA A 178 -6.60 -12.46 -4.71
C ALA A 178 -5.66 -13.64 -4.88
N ILE A 179 -4.49 -13.59 -4.26
CA ILE A 179 -3.63 -14.75 -4.04
C ILE A 179 -3.56 -15.01 -2.54
N VAL A 180 -3.78 -16.24 -2.14
CA VAL A 180 -3.78 -16.69 -0.74
C VAL A 180 -2.65 -17.68 -0.53
N ALA A 181 -1.85 -17.45 0.51
CA ALA A 181 -0.83 -18.39 0.95
C ALA A 181 -1.38 -19.26 2.10
N SER A 182 -1.26 -20.56 1.97
CA SER A 182 -1.89 -21.54 2.86
C SER A 182 -0.86 -22.47 3.46
N SER A 183 -0.70 -22.39 4.78
CA SER A 183 0.42 -23.01 5.49
C SER A 183 0.27 -24.50 5.79
N ARG A 184 -0.94 -25.05 5.70
CA ARG A 184 -1.19 -26.49 5.91
C ARG A 184 -1.24 -27.27 4.61
N ASP A 185 -1.68 -26.60 3.52
CA ASP A 185 -1.60 -27.18 2.18
C ASP A 185 -0.21 -27.03 1.56
N ASP A 186 0.66 -26.26 2.22
CA ASP A 186 1.98 -25.93 1.66
C ASP A 186 1.86 -25.34 0.25
N GLY A 187 0.96 -24.35 0.09
CA GLY A 187 0.58 -23.90 -1.25
C GLY A 187 0.02 -22.48 -1.33
N VAL A 188 -0.42 -22.16 -2.53
CA VAL A 188 -1.11 -20.90 -2.84
C VAL A 188 -2.33 -21.16 -3.72
N GLN A 189 -3.40 -20.37 -3.48
CA GLN A 189 -4.63 -20.35 -4.29
C GLN A 189 -4.83 -18.94 -4.88
N VAL A 190 -5.03 -18.84 -6.17
CA VAL A 190 -5.52 -17.62 -6.83
C VAL A 190 -7.03 -17.68 -6.94
N ILE A 191 -7.70 -16.57 -6.65
CA ILE A 191 -9.16 -16.44 -6.63
C ILE A 191 -9.54 -15.21 -7.48
N ASP A 192 -10.44 -15.34 -8.43
CA ASP A 192 -11.06 -14.21 -9.11
C ASP A 192 -12.10 -13.59 -8.17
N VAL A 193 -11.88 -12.34 -7.76
CA VAL A 193 -12.76 -11.57 -6.89
C VAL A 193 -13.41 -10.39 -7.63
N SER A 194 -13.43 -10.44 -8.97
CA SER A 194 -14.03 -9.39 -9.80
C SER A 194 -15.53 -9.25 -9.60
N ASP A 195 -16.22 -10.33 -9.23
CA ASP A 195 -17.59 -10.32 -8.71
C ASP A 195 -17.57 -10.71 -7.22
N PRO A 196 -17.69 -9.76 -6.30
CA PRO A 196 -17.64 -10.06 -4.87
C PRO A 196 -18.80 -10.91 -4.33
N ASP A 197 -19.86 -11.10 -5.11
CA ASP A 197 -21.01 -11.96 -4.78
C ASP A 197 -20.88 -13.39 -5.36
N ASP A 198 -19.82 -13.67 -6.18
CA ASP A 198 -19.58 -14.96 -6.84
C ASP A 198 -18.07 -15.11 -7.16
N ILE A 199 -17.28 -15.36 -6.11
CA ILE A 199 -15.83 -15.53 -6.27
C ILE A 199 -15.49 -16.91 -6.84
N VAL A 200 -14.44 -16.96 -7.68
CA VAL A 200 -14.09 -18.17 -8.43
C VAL A 200 -12.63 -18.55 -8.20
N ALA A 201 -12.40 -19.78 -7.77
CA ALA A 201 -11.06 -20.36 -7.72
C ALA A 201 -10.46 -20.43 -9.13
N ASN A 202 -9.20 -20.00 -9.25
CA ASN A 202 -8.44 -20.00 -10.50
C ASN A 202 -7.16 -20.83 -10.34
N GLY A 203 -5.99 -20.21 -10.44
CA GLY A 203 -4.71 -20.90 -10.35
C GLY A 203 -4.40 -21.42 -8.94
N GLU A 204 -3.71 -22.54 -8.87
CA GLU A 204 -3.23 -23.12 -7.61
C GLU A 204 -1.81 -23.68 -7.79
N MET A 205 -1.07 -23.74 -6.73
CA MET A 205 0.25 -24.38 -6.67
C MET A 205 0.52 -24.84 -5.26
N ASN A 206 0.97 -26.09 -5.12
CA ASN A 206 1.41 -26.61 -3.83
C ASN A 206 2.86 -27.10 -3.89
N ASP A 207 3.45 -27.33 -2.74
CA ASP A 207 4.80 -27.84 -2.65
C ASP A 207 4.86 -29.28 -3.15
N THR A 208 5.37 -29.43 -4.36
CA THR A 208 5.63 -30.73 -4.97
C THR A 208 7.07 -30.81 -5.45
N GLY A 209 7.89 -31.39 -4.62
CA GLY A 209 9.20 -31.91 -4.99
C GLY A 209 10.38 -30.95 -5.07
N SER A 210 10.27 -29.78 -5.62
CA SER A 210 11.38 -28.80 -5.73
C SER A 210 10.88 -27.34 -5.65
N LEU A 211 9.66 -27.15 -5.20
CA LEU A 211 9.13 -25.86 -4.88
C LEU A 211 9.39 -25.57 -3.40
N GLU A 212 9.49 -24.32 -3.07
CA GLU A 212 9.74 -23.86 -1.71
C GLU A 212 8.46 -23.16 -1.20
N LEU A 213 7.40 -23.97 -0.99
CA LEU A 213 6.09 -23.50 -0.51
C LEU A 213 5.69 -24.09 0.82
N GLY A 214 6.55 -24.92 1.40
CA GLY A 214 6.29 -25.55 2.70
C GLY A 214 6.02 -24.54 3.80
N GLY A 215 4.82 -24.60 4.38
CA GLY A 215 4.36 -23.61 5.35
C GLY A 215 4.19 -22.21 4.77
N ALA A 216 3.64 -22.07 3.55
CA ALA A 216 3.37 -20.77 2.92
C ALA A 216 2.57 -19.85 3.85
N ASN A 217 3.19 -18.76 4.31
CA ASN A 217 2.66 -17.96 5.41
C ASN A 217 2.28 -16.53 5.03
N SER A 218 3.05 -15.90 4.15
CA SER A 218 2.80 -14.54 3.65
C SER A 218 3.02 -14.49 2.16
N VAL A 219 2.31 -13.61 1.49
CA VAL A 219 2.44 -13.40 0.04
C VAL A 219 2.25 -11.92 -0.27
N ASP A 220 3.01 -11.42 -1.22
CA ASP A 220 2.84 -10.10 -1.80
C ASP A 220 3.05 -10.16 -3.31
N THR A 221 2.38 -9.25 -4.04
CA THR A 221 2.41 -9.22 -5.50
C THR A 221 3.11 -7.99 -6.04
N PHE A 222 3.79 -8.14 -7.16
CA PHE A 222 4.46 -7.04 -7.83
C PHE A 222 4.37 -7.15 -9.35
N THR A 223 4.39 -6.01 -10.01
CA THR A 223 4.36 -5.95 -11.48
C THR A 223 5.70 -5.44 -12.00
N LEU A 224 6.26 -6.17 -12.94
CA LEU A 224 7.45 -5.76 -13.69
C LEU A 224 7.07 -5.31 -15.09
N THR A 225 7.90 -4.46 -15.67
CA THR A 225 7.76 -3.97 -17.06
C THR A 225 9.03 -4.17 -17.84
N GLY A 226 8.93 -4.25 -19.17
CA GLY A 226 10.09 -4.40 -20.05
C GLY A 226 10.49 -5.84 -20.31
N THR A 227 11.70 -6.28 -19.92
CA THR A 227 12.20 -7.63 -20.23
C THR A 227 11.40 -8.73 -19.53
N TYR A 228 10.90 -8.45 -18.35
CA TYR A 228 10.15 -9.37 -17.50
C TYR A 228 8.71 -8.87 -17.30
N ASP A 229 8.11 -8.31 -18.36
CA ASP A 229 6.75 -7.77 -18.30
C ASP A 229 5.77 -8.83 -17.80
N GLY A 230 5.10 -8.54 -16.67
CA GLY A 230 4.19 -9.48 -16.02
C GLY A 230 3.92 -9.14 -14.56
N THR A 231 2.97 -9.89 -13.98
CA THR A 231 2.63 -9.83 -12.56
C THR A 231 3.14 -11.10 -11.89
N TYR A 232 3.81 -10.91 -10.77
CA TYR A 232 4.46 -11.96 -9.99
C TYR A 232 4.00 -11.90 -8.55
N ALA A 233 4.11 -13.01 -7.85
CA ALA A 233 3.99 -13.09 -6.41
C ALA A 233 5.30 -13.57 -5.80
N ILE A 234 5.63 -13.08 -4.61
CA ILE A 234 6.63 -13.64 -3.73
C ILE A 234 5.95 -14.24 -2.51
N VAL A 235 6.25 -15.50 -2.23
CA VAL A 235 5.69 -16.24 -1.10
C VAL A 235 6.78 -16.49 -0.07
N ALA A 236 6.50 -16.17 1.17
CA ALA A 236 7.36 -16.47 2.32
C ALA A 236 6.92 -17.82 2.93
N SER A 237 7.81 -18.80 2.93
CA SER A 237 7.54 -20.19 3.24
C SER A 237 8.29 -20.61 4.50
N ARG A 238 7.54 -20.71 5.60
CA ARG A 238 8.09 -20.82 6.95
C ARG A 238 8.77 -22.15 7.23
N THR A 239 8.25 -23.24 6.66
CA THR A 239 8.76 -24.60 6.92
C THR A 239 9.98 -24.92 6.06
N ASP A 240 10.06 -24.32 4.87
CA ASP A 240 11.18 -24.51 3.96
C ASP A 240 12.32 -23.50 4.22
N ASP A 241 12.13 -22.56 5.14
CA ASP A 241 13.07 -21.48 5.39
C ASP A 241 13.44 -20.75 4.08
N ALA A 242 12.41 -20.35 3.32
CA ALA A 242 12.57 -19.98 1.93
C ALA A 242 11.59 -18.88 1.47
N VAL A 243 11.88 -18.36 0.27
CA VAL A 243 10.93 -17.60 -0.54
C VAL A 243 10.81 -18.20 -1.94
N GLN A 244 9.59 -18.16 -2.50
CA GLN A 244 9.28 -18.64 -3.86
C GLN A 244 8.71 -17.51 -4.70
N ILE A 245 9.25 -17.28 -5.90
CA ILE A 245 8.65 -16.40 -6.91
C ILE A 245 7.76 -17.19 -7.84
N ILE A 246 6.56 -16.67 -8.08
CA ILE A 246 5.53 -17.27 -8.93
C ILE A 246 5.05 -16.23 -9.95
N ASP A 247 4.93 -16.62 -11.20
CA ASP A 247 4.29 -15.80 -12.25
C ASP A 247 2.79 -16.04 -12.23
N VAL A 248 2.05 -14.99 -11.96
CA VAL A 248 0.58 -14.96 -11.88
C VAL A 248 -0.03 -14.10 -13.00
N SER A 249 0.71 -13.86 -14.09
CA SER A 249 0.27 -12.98 -15.20
C SER A 249 -0.91 -13.51 -15.97
N ASP A 250 -1.17 -14.80 -15.95
CA ASP A 250 -2.34 -15.42 -16.61
C ASP A 250 -2.98 -16.48 -15.71
N PRO A 251 -3.69 -16.07 -14.65
CA PRO A 251 -4.32 -16.99 -13.73
C PRO A 251 -5.52 -17.74 -14.34
N THR A 252 -6.03 -17.26 -15.50
CA THR A 252 -7.22 -17.84 -16.16
C THR A 252 -6.88 -18.97 -17.11
N ASN A 253 -5.62 -19.16 -17.47
CA ASN A 253 -5.19 -20.17 -18.45
C ASN A 253 -5.11 -21.55 -17.80
N ASN A 254 -6.27 -22.16 -17.59
CA ASN A 254 -6.42 -23.49 -17.00
C ASN A 254 -5.78 -23.62 -15.61
N GLY A 255 -5.82 -22.49 -14.86
CA GLY A 255 -5.24 -22.43 -13.52
C GLY A 255 -3.71 -22.43 -13.45
N THR A 256 -3.02 -22.19 -14.56
CA THR A 256 -1.56 -22.33 -14.59
C THR A 256 -0.87 -21.07 -14.10
N ILE A 257 -0.45 -21.08 -12.84
CA ILE A 257 0.57 -20.21 -12.31
C ILE A 257 1.94 -20.90 -12.40
N ILE A 258 3.03 -20.17 -12.57
CA ILE A 258 4.32 -20.74 -12.97
C ILE A 258 5.41 -20.36 -11.98
N PRO A 259 6.09 -21.34 -11.34
CA PRO A 259 7.23 -21.04 -10.49
C PRO A 259 8.39 -20.46 -11.33
N LYS A 260 9.09 -19.50 -10.80
CA LYS A 260 10.21 -18.82 -11.48
C LYS A 260 11.54 -19.07 -10.80
N ASP A 261 11.69 -18.61 -9.57
CA ASP A 261 12.91 -18.75 -8.81
C ASP A 261 12.60 -18.87 -7.32
N SER A 262 13.52 -19.40 -6.56
CA SER A 262 13.39 -19.50 -5.12
C SER A 262 14.73 -19.26 -4.43
N ALA A 263 14.70 -18.94 -3.15
CA ALA A 263 15.88 -18.83 -2.31
C ALA A 263 15.61 -19.43 -0.94
N THR A 264 16.59 -20.16 -0.44
CA THR A 264 16.54 -20.81 0.89
C THR A 264 17.59 -20.24 1.82
N ASP A 265 17.36 -20.32 3.12
CA ASP A 265 18.32 -19.88 4.11
C ASP A 265 19.67 -20.58 3.97
N GLY A 266 20.74 -19.81 4.23
CA GLY A 266 22.13 -20.28 4.16
C GLY A 266 22.69 -20.49 2.75
N ALA A 267 21.91 -20.21 1.67
CA ALA A 267 22.34 -20.36 0.30
C ALA A 267 22.47 -19.00 -0.43
N ASP A 268 23.43 -18.86 -1.35
CA ASP A 268 23.58 -17.75 -2.31
C ASP A 268 23.50 -16.32 -1.72
N GLY A 269 23.90 -16.18 -0.43
CA GLY A 269 23.90 -14.90 0.29
C GLY A 269 22.61 -14.60 1.06
N PHE A 270 21.63 -15.47 0.99
CA PHE A 270 20.44 -15.42 1.85
C PHE A 270 20.81 -16.02 3.21
N THR A 271 20.89 -15.18 4.23
CA THR A 271 21.41 -15.54 5.56
C THR A 271 20.44 -15.27 6.69
N VAL A 272 19.28 -14.72 6.36
CA VAL A 272 18.20 -14.38 7.30
C VAL A 272 16.87 -14.77 6.65
N LEU A 273 16.68 -16.08 6.43
CA LEU A 273 15.45 -16.66 5.93
C LEU A 273 14.96 -17.84 6.79
N ASP A 274 15.50 -18.04 7.99
CA ASP A 274 14.99 -19.08 8.91
C ASP A 274 13.62 -18.66 9.47
N GLY A 275 12.58 -19.39 9.10
CA GLY A 275 11.19 -19.15 9.50
C GLY A 275 10.57 -17.85 8.97
N PRO A 276 10.51 -17.61 7.64
CA PRO A 276 9.90 -16.41 7.11
C PRO A 276 8.44 -16.24 7.54
N SER A 277 8.07 -15.02 7.96
CA SER A 277 6.77 -14.72 8.57
C SER A 277 5.99 -13.61 7.85
N GLY A 278 6.67 -12.70 7.16
CA GLY A 278 6.08 -11.61 6.43
C GLY A 278 6.90 -11.25 5.20
N VAL A 279 6.26 -10.74 4.17
CA VAL A 279 6.91 -10.23 2.97
C VAL A 279 6.15 -9.03 2.41
N GLU A 280 6.88 -8.03 1.95
CA GLU A 280 6.35 -6.84 1.29
C GLU A 280 7.29 -6.42 0.16
N THR A 281 6.73 -6.02 -0.99
CA THR A 281 7.49 -5.57 -2.16
C THR A 281 7.39 -4.06 -2.36
N PHE A 282 8.41 -3.48 -2.95
CA PHE A 282 8.39 -2.07 -3.28
C PHE A 282 9.29 -1.76 -4.48
N THR A 283 8.95 -0.69 -5.19
CA THR A 283 9.69 -0.26 -6.38
C THR A 283 10.37 1.08 -6.16
N ILE A 284 11.66 1.16 -6.49
CA ILE A 284 12.43 2.41 -6.50
C ILE A 284 12.68 2.85 -7.95
N THR A 285 12.33 4.10 -8.25
CA THR A 285 12.36 4.67 -9.62
C THR A 285 13.35 5.84 -9.79
N SER A 286 14.41 5.95 -8.97
CA SER A 286 15.27 7.13 -8.95
C SER A 286 16.16 7.31 -10.18
N ASN A 287 16.98 6.30 -10.54
CA ASN A 287 17.86 6.31 -11.71
C ASN A 287 17.60 5.16 -12.68
N SER A 288 17.06 4.08 -12.17
CA SER A 288 16.50 2.93 -12.88
C SER A 288 15.33 2.44 -12.06
N THR A 289 14.38 1.79 -12.71
CA THR A 289 13.29 1.12 -11.99
C THR A 289 13.80 -0.24 -11.53
N ALA A 290 13.74 -0.49 -10.23
CA ALA A 290 14.08 -1.78 -9.63
C ALA A 290 13.05 -2.12 -8.55
N THR A 291 12.67 -3.39 -8.48
CA THR A 291 11.70 -3.91 -7.50
C THR A 291 12.41 -4.78 -6.50
N TYR A 292 12.09 -4.56 -5.25
CA TYR A 292 12.71 -5.21 -4.10
C TYR A 292 11.64 -5.85 -3.23
N ALA A 293 12.03 -6.83 -2.44
CA ALA A 293 11.22 -7.41 -1.38
C ALA A 293 11.95 -7.27 -0.03
N ILE A 294 11.18 -7.05 1.02
CA ILE A 294 11.62 -7.19 2.41
C ILE A 294 10.92 -8.42 2.96
N VAL A 295 11.70 -9.36 3.49
CA VAL A 295 11.21 -10.58 4.13
C VAL A 295 11.55 -10.52 5.60
N LEU A 296 10.56 -10.75 6.45
CA LEU A 296 10.73 -10.89 7.89
C LEU A 296 10.89 -12.35 8.27
N THR A 297 11.69 -12.63 9.27
CA THR A 297 11.85 -13.96 9.86
C THR A 297 11.54 -13.93 11.34
N SER A 298 10.74 -14.90 11.77
CA SER A 298 10.36 -15.11 13.18
C SER A 298 10.95 -16.41 13.75
N GLY A 299 11.92 -16.96 13.06
CA GLY A 299 12.71 -18.11 13.48
C GLY A 299 13.91 -17.71 14.36
N PRO A 300 14.94 -18.54 14.46
CA PRO A 300 16.16 -18.24 15.19
C PRO A 300 16.90 -16.98 14.76
N ASP A 301 16.67 -16.51 13.54
CA ASP A 301 17.32 -15.32 13.01
C ASP A 301 16.69 -14.01 13.49
N ASP A 302 15.38 -14.00 13.79
CA ASP A 302 14.64 -12.80 14.21
C ASP A 302 15.12 -11.55 13.44
N GLY A 303 14.79 -11.46 12.16
CA GLY A 303 15.45 -10.47 11.33
C GLY A 303 14.71 -10.07 10.06
N ILE A 304 15.46 -9.41 9.18
CA ILE A 304 15.02 -8.89 7.90
C ILE A 304 16.01 -9.29 6.82
N GLN A 305 15.50 -9.81 5.70
CA GLN A 305 16.28 -10.03 4.47
C GLN A 305 15.73 -9.13 3.37
N MET A 306 16.60 -8.34 2.75
CA MET A 306 16.27 -7.54 1.57
C MET A 306 16.70 -8.28 0.29
N ILE A 307 15.82 -8.32 -0.71
CA ILE A 307 15.98 -9.10 -1.94
C ILE A 307 15.72 -8.20 -3.15
N ASP A 308 16.55 -8.29 -4.17
CA ASP A 308 16.26 -7.73 -5.50
C ASP A 308 15.45 -8.76 -6.30
N VAL A 309 14.20 -8.42 -6.62
CA VAL A 309 13.26 -9.24 -7.39
C VAL A 309 13.00 -8.68 -8.80
N SER A 310 13.81 -7.73 -9.26
CA SER A 310 13.69 -7.12 -10.60
C SER A 310 13.88 -8.14 -11.73
N ASN A 311 14.56 -9.24 -11.46
CA ASN A 311 14.64 -10.40 -12.34
C ASN A 311 13.97 -11.60 -11.64
N PRO A 312 12.73 -11.95 -11.99
CA PRO A 312 11.97 -12.99 -11.30
C PRO A 312 12.50 -14.41 -11.54
N THR A 313 13.50 -14.57 -12.43
CA THR A 313 14.17 -15.86 -12.71
C THR A 313 15.58 -15.96 -12.12
N ALA A 314 16.02 -14.92 -11.40
CA ALA A 314 17.31 -14.88 -10.72
C ALA A 314 17.29 -13.78 -9.64
N ILE A 315 16.63 -14.06 -8.53
CA ILE A 315 16.56 -13.14 -7.39
C ILE A 315 17.91 -13.05 -6.67
N VAL A 316 18.19 -11.91 -6.05
CA VAL A 316 19.51 -11.65 -5.45
C VAL A 316 19.36 -11.13 -4.03
N ALA A 317 20.05 -11.78 -3.09
CA ALA A 317 20.20 -11.26 -1.72
C ALA A 317 20.97 -9.94 -1.74
N LEU A 318 20.48 -8.92 -1.05
CA LEU A 318 21.12 -7.61 -0.95
C LEU A 318 21.68 -7.37 0.44
N ASP A 319 20.83 -7.18 1.43
CA ASP A 319 21.22 -6.84 2.80
C ASP A 319 20.37 -7.62 3.80
N ALA A 320 20.90 -7.84 4.97
CA ALA A 320 20.21 -8.58 6.03
C ALA A 320 20.61 -8.02 7.40
N GLU A 321 19.63 -7.92 8.29
CA GLU A 321 19.81 -7.48 9.66
C GLU A 321 19.04 -8.38 10.62
N THR A 322 19.61 -8.63 11.78
CA THR A 322 19.00 -9.44 12.83
C THR A 322 18.78 -8.62 14.09
N ASP A 323 17.92 -9.08 14.98
CA ASP A 323 17.71 -8.43 16.27
C ASP A 323 19.03 -8.26 17.05
N GLY A 324 19.17 -7.16 17.71
CA GLY A 324 20.38 -6.78 18.46
C GLY A 324 21.52 -6.20 17.63
N ASN A 325 21.43 -6.17 16.29
CA ASN A 325 22.46 -5.62 15.42
C ASN A 325 22.06 -4.25 14.83
N ASN A 326 23.04 -3.42 14.53
CA ASN A 326 22.91 -2.15 13.78
C ASN A 326 21.77 -1.21 14.24
N GLY A 327 21.33 -1.34 15.50
CA GLY A 327 20.24 -0.53 16.06
C GLY A 327 18.86 -1.20 15.98
N PHE A 328 18.73 -2.37 15.38
CA PHE A 328 17.54 -3.21 15.44
C PHE A 328 17.54 -3.96 16.79
N ASN A 329 16.74 -3.50 17.76
CA ASN A 329 16.80 -4.02 19.12
C ASN A 329 15.45 -4.55 19.63
N ILE A 330 14.45 -4.64 18.76
CA ILE A 330 13.08 -5.03 19.11
C ILE A 330 12.40 -5.80 17.96
N MET A 331 13.14 -6.65 17.26
CA MET A 331 12.62 -7.51 16.20
C MET A 331 12.39 -8.96 16.68
N ASP A 332 12.09 -9.17 17.95
CA ASP A 332 11.78 -10.50 18.49
C ASP A 332 10.48 -11.01 17.87
N ALA A 333 10.58 -12.06 17.05
CA ALA A 333 9.50 -12.68 16.26
C ALA A 333 8.65 -11.66 15.45
N PRO A 334 9.23 -10.89 14.51
CA PRO A 334 8.47 -9.95 13.70
C PRO A 334 7.45 -10.70 12.84
N GLY A 335 6.23 -10.16 12.74
CA GLY A 335 5.11 -10.84 12.09
C GLY A 335 4.55 -10.16 10.86
N ASP A 336 4.85 -8.87 10.67
CA ASP A 336 4.31 -8.09 9.55
C ASP A 336 5.21 -6.89 9.22
N VAL A 337 5.21 -6.49 7.95
CA VAL A 337 5.97 -5.35 7.45
C VAL A 337 5.12 -4.54 6.48
N ASP A 338 5.27 -3.24 6.53
CA ASP A 338 4.69 -2.32 5.55
C ASP A 338 5.75 -1.33 5.06
N VAL A 339 5.68 -0.94 3.79
CA VAL A 339 6.63 -0.03 3.16
C VAL A 339 5.95 1.27 2.76
N PHE A 340 6.53 2.38 3.15
CA PHE A 340 5.99 3.71 2.86
C PHE A 340 7.06 4.69 2.40
N THR A 341 6.66 5.76 1.73
CA THR A 341 7.55 6.81 1.24
C THR A 341 7.30 8.14 1.94
N LEU A 342 8.40 8.80 2.35
CA LEU A 342 8.38 10.19 2.83
C LEU A 342 9.33 11.02 1.97
N GLY A 343 8.79 11.94 1.18
CA GLY A 343 9.57 12.72 0.22
C GLY A 343 10.18 11.82 -0.86
N THR A 344 11.51 11.71 -0.87
CA THR A 344 12.27 10.87 -1.83
C THR A 344 12.82 9.60 -1.20
N SER A 345 12.53 9.35 0.07
CA SER A 345 13.04 8.21 0.83
C SER A 345 11.96 7.17 1.04
N THR A 346 12.34 5.91 0.92
CA THR A 346 11.49 4.75 1.22
C THR A 346 11.88 4.18 2.57
N TYR A 347 10.91 3.82 3.36
CA TYR A 347 11.04 3.29 4.72
C TYR A 347 10.19 2.04 4.85
N ALA A 348 10.63 1.13 5.71
CA ALA A 348 9.82 0.02 6.18
C ALA A 348 9.51 0.19 7.67
N ILE A 349 8.35 -0.28 8.09
CA ILE A 349 7.95 -0.43 9.49
C ILE A 349 7.67 -1.91 9.75
N VAL A 350 8.25 -2.42 10.81
CA VAL A 350 8.14 -3.82 11.22
C VAL A 350 7.46 -3.89 12.58
#